data_46d4e6b6b2238115b9d288491ab5945d
#
_entry.id   46d4e6b6b2238115b9d288491ab5945d
#
_cell.length_a   1.000
_cell.length_b   1.000
_cell.length_c   1.000
_cell.angle_alpha   90.00
_cell.angle_beta   90.00
_cell.angle_gamma   90.00
#
_symmetry.space_group_name_H-M   'P 1'
#
loop_
_entity.id
_entity.type
_entity.pdbx_description
1 polymer ?
#
loop_
_entity_poly.entity_id
_entity_poly.type
_entity_poly.pdbx_seq_one_letter_code
_entity_poly.pdbx_strand_id
1 'polypeptide(L)'
;YEAFEENRKKSEEARSSENRPHEVLYFHKVDDPYSHLTIQFIDRFRSSYNIQFKPILVGEENPETVHEPSLYNIYCLEDVRRIAPYYDVSFSAHSCPSKDLTTKANRILSAVQEANFGEVGKEVSAALWSADEACLDGLLKEYSVSEKDAQQKIRDGNSIRDEKDYYFGSAFYYENELYWGVDRLHYLERRLSE
;
A
#
# COMPACT_ATOMS: atom_id res chain seq x y z
N TYR A 1 -13.88 22.30 11.29
CA TYR A 1 -14.32 21.87 9.96
C TYR A 1 -13.98 22.93 8.92
N GLU A 2 -14.40 24.19 9.11
CA GLU A 2 -14.13 25.31 8.19
C GLU A 2 -12.64 25.53 7.90
N ALA A 3 -11.78 25.47 8.93
CA ALA A 3 -10.33 25.61 8.76
C ALA A 3 -9.70 24.45 7.93
N PHE A 4 -10.28 23.27 8.01
CA PHE A 4 -9.83 22.11 7.24
C PHE A 4 -10.18 22.28 5.75
N GLU A 5 -11.40 22.69 5.43
CA GLU A 5 -11.83 22.96 4.06
C GLU A 5 -11.07 24.14 3.45
N GLU A 6 -10.78 25.16 4.24
CA GLU A 6 -9.96 26.30 3.79
C GLU A 6 -8.53 25.86 3.45
N ASN A 7 -7.95 24.96 4.25
CA ASN A 7 -6.62 24.43 3.98
C ASN A 7 -6.60 23.58 2.69
N ARG A 8 -7.62 22.76 2.45
CA ARG A 8 -7.77 22.00 1.20
C ARG A 8 -7.81 22.94 -0.02
N LYS A 9 -8.62 23.97 0.05
CA LYS A 9 -8.75 24.94 -1.01
C LYS A 9 -7.41 25.64 -1.29
N LYS A 10 -6.71 26.08 -0.26
CA LYS A 10 -5.37 26.70 -0.40
C LYS A 10 -4.35 25.74 -1.01
N SER A 11 -4.36 24.49 -0.59
CA SER A 11 -3.47 23.45 -1.13
C SER A 11 -3.74 23.24 -2.62
N GLU A 12 -5.01 23.14 -3.02
CA GLU A 12 -5.40 22.95 -4.41
C GLU A 12 -5.11 24.16 -5.30
N GLU A 13 -5.35 25.37 -4.79
CA GLU A 13 -4.97 26.63 -5.46
C GLU A 13 -3.46 26.71 -5.68
N ALA A 14 -2.65 26.34 -4.67
CA ALA A 14 -1.19 26.30 -4.77
C ALA A 14 -0.73 25.27 -5.81
N ARG A 15 -1.25 24.01 -5.73
CA ARG A 15 -0.95 22.97 -6.71
C ARG A 15 -1.26 23.42 -8.14
N SER A 16 -2.43 23.99 -8.34
CA SER A 16 -2.89 24.43 -9.66
C SER A 16 -2.04 25.59 -10.19
N SER A 17 -1.71 26.58 -9.34
CA SER A 17 -0.87 27.73 -9.73
C SER A 17 0.55 27.32 -10.10
N GLU A 18 1.08 26.27 -9.47
CA GLU A 18 2.40 25.69 -9.74
C GLU A 18 2.37 24.67 -10.88
N ASN A 19 1.19 24.39 -11.45
CA ASN A 19 0.98 23.35 -12.47
C ASN A 19 1.52 21.98 -12.05
N ARG A 20 1.40 21.64 -10.75
CA ARG A 20 1.81 20.34 -10.23
C ARG A 20 0.72 19.29 -10.50
N PRO A 21 1.08 18.05 -10.87
CA PRO A 21 0.11 16.96 -10.97
C PRO A 21 -0.45 16.60 -9.58
N HIS A 22 -1.56 15.89 -9.55
CA HIS A 22 -2.03 15.22 -8.33
C HIS A 22 -1.09 14.06 -8.00
N GLU A 23 -0.15 14.27 -7.08
CA GLU A 23 0.78 13.22 -6.64
C GLU A 23 0.18 12.46 -5.47
N VAL A 24 -0.05 11.16 -5.66
CA VAL A 24 -0.60 10.28 -4.62
C VAL A 24 0.45 9.24 -4.24
N LEU A 25 0.92 9.29 -3.00
CA LEU A 25 1.78 8.23 -2.45
C LEU A 25 0.90 7.09 -1.96
N TYR A 26 1.32 5.86 -2.19
CA TYR A 26 0.69 4.66 -1.65
C TYR A 26 1.70 3.81 -0.89
N PHE A 27 1.55 3.72 0.42
CA PHE A 27 2.38 2.90 1.28
C PHE A 27 1.89 1.46 1.27
N HIS A 28 2.70 0.55 0.73
CA HIS A 28 2.38 -0.86 0.59
C HIS A 28 3.30 -1.72 1.44
N LYS A 29 2.72 -2.52 2.35
CA LYS A 29 3.41 -3.53 3.12
C LYS A 29 2.95 -4.90 2.64
N VAL A 30 3.86 -5.74 2.14
CA VAL A 30 3.49 -6.98 1.44
C VAL A 30 2.78 -8.00 2.32
N ASP A 31 3.14 -8.06 3.59
CA ASP A 31 2.58 -8.98 4.60
C ASP A 31 1.49 -8.34 5.48
N ASP A 32 0.96 -7.20 5.07
CA ASP A 32 -0.21 -6.57 5.67
C ASP A 32 -1.49 -6.99 4.93
N PRO A 33 -2.47 -7.62 5.60
CA PRO A 33 -3.69 -8.08 4.95
C PRO A 33 -4.57 -6.95 4.41
N TYR A 34 -4.50 -5.74 4.97
CA TYR A 34 -5.19 -4.58 4.41
C TYR A 34 -4.54 -4.12 3.10
N SER A 35 -3.22 -4.21 2.99
CA SER A 35 -2.50 -3.98 1.72
C SER A 35 -2.90 -4.99 0.64
N HIS A 36 -3.18 -6.25 1.02
CA HIS A 36 -3.74 -7.25 0.10
C HIS A 36 -5.10 -6.85 -0.44
N LEU A 37 -6.00 -6.32 0.39
CA LEU A 37 -7.29 -5.80 -0.10
C LEU A 37 -7.10 -4.60 -1.02
N THR A 38 -6.29 -3.64 -0.60
CA THR A 38 -6.12 -2.36 -1.30
C THR A 38 -5.49 -2.54 -2.67
N ILE A 39 -4.51 -3.44 -2.83
CA ILE A 39 -3.83 -3.67 -4.11
C ILE A 39 -4.80 -4.11 -5.22
N GLN A 40 -5.93 -4.73 -4.89
CA GLN A 40 -6.94 -5.15 -5.85
C GLN A 40 -7.59 -3.98 -6.59
N PHE A 41 -7.56 -2.79 -6.02
CA PHE A 41 -8.23 -1.59 -6.54
C PHE A 41 -7.30 -0.58 -7.19
N ILE A 42 -5.97 -0.75 -7.08
CA ILE A 42 -4.98 0.24 -7.50
C ILE A 42 -5.09 0.58 -9.00
N ASP A 43 -5.25 -0.40 -9.88
CA ASP A 43 -5.32 -0.13 -11.32
C ASP A 43 -6.60 0.63 -11.70
N ARG A 44 -7.75 0.25 -11.08
CA ARG A 44 -9.00 0.98 -11.27
C ARG A 44 -8.87 2.41 -10.76
N PHE A 45 -8.32 2.60 -9.57
CA PHE A 45 -8.08 3.91 -8.98
C PHE A 45 -7.19 4.77 -9.89
N ARG A 46 -6.04 4.25 -10.33
CA ARG A 46 -5.12 4.97 -11.22
C ARG A 46 -5.73 5.34 -12.57
N SER A 47 -6.56 4.46 -13.14
CA SER A 47 -7.19 4.71 -14.44
C SER A 47 -8.37 5.68 -14.34
N SER A 48 -8.94 5.88 -13.17
CA SER A 48 -10.10 6.76 -12.96
C SER A 48 -9.74 8.22 -12.73
N TYR A 49 -8.48 8.51 -12.36
CA TYR A 49 -8.04 9.86 -11.99
C TYR A 49 -6.72 10.21 -12.69
N ASN A 50 -6.58 11.49 -13.06
CA ASN A 50 -5.33 12.01 -13.63
C ASN A 50 -4.31 12.29 -12.51
N ILE A 51 -3.66 11.24 -12.03
CA ILE A 51 -2.74 11.28 -10.90
C ILE A 51 -1.34 10.77 -11.28
N GLN A 52 -0.34 11.29 -10.62
CA GLN A 52 0.98 10.68 -10.52
C GLN A 52 0.97 9.75 -9.31
N PHE A 53 0.80 8.46 -9.56
CA PHE A 53 0.75 7.43 -8.51
C PHE A 53 2.15 6.93 -8.18
N LYS A 54 2.53 7.01 -6.90
CA LYS A 54 3.84 6.58 -6.41
C LYS A 54 3.70 5.48 -5.35
N PRO A 55 3.87 4.21 -5.72
CA PRO A 55 3.90 3.12 -4.75
C PRO A 55 5.23 3.14 -3.97
N ILE A 56 5.12 3.05 -2.66
CA ILE A 56 6.24 3.05 -1.72
C ILE A 56 6.15 1.78 -0.87
N LEU A 57 7.14 0.91 -1.01
CA LEU A 57 7.23 -0.28 -0.17
C LEU A 57 7.67 0.11 1.23
N VAL A 58 6.94 -0.39 2.23
CA VAL A 58 7.23 -0.20 3.64
C VAL A 58 7.34 -1.55 4.35
N GLY A 59 8.03 -1.57 5.45
CA GLY A 59 8.23 -2.77 6.27
C GLY A 59 7.52 -2.68 7.61
N GLU A 60 8.12 -3.33 8.60
CA GLU A 60 7.60 -3.44 9.95
C GLU A 60 7.29 -2.07 10.57
N GLU A 61 6.25 -2.04 11.36
CA GLU A 61 5.84 -0.90 12.17
C GLU A 61 6.87 -0.66 13.28
N ASN A 62 6.95 0.58 13.73
CA ASN A 62 7.76 0.88 14.91
C ASN A 62 7.20 0.10 16.12
N PRO A 63 8.03 -0.68 16.85
CA PRO A 63 7.60 -1.42 18.04
C PRO A 63 6.93 -0.56 19.12
N GLU A 64 7.24 0.73 19.16
CA GLU A 64 6.57 1.69 20.06
C GLU A 64 5.11 1.96 19.67
N THR A 65 4.73 1.65 18.44
CA THR A 65 3.39 1.91 17.89
C THR A 65 2.47 0.71 18.04
N VAL A 66 3.00 -0.51 17.88
CA VAL A 66 2.25 -1.77 18.01
C VAL A 66 2.78 -2.55 19.21
N HIS A 67 2.16 -2.34 20.37
CA HIS A 67 2.63 -2.93 21.64
C HIS A 67 2.40 -4.45 21.73
N GLU A 68 1.37 -4.98 21.05
CA GLU A 68 0.99 -6.39 21.06
C GLU A 68 0.90 -6.93 19.60
N PRO A 69 2.03 -7.10 18.89
CA PRO A 69 2.02 -7.44 17.46
C PRO A 69 1.29 -8.74 17.14
N SER A 70 1.37 -9.74 18.01
CA SER A 70 0.70 -11.03 17.81
C SER A 70 -0.82 -10.90 17.84
N LEU A 71 -1.37 -10.14 18.78
CA LEU A 71 -2.81 -9.88 18.88
C LEU A 71 -3.28 -9.00 17.72
N TYR A 72 -2.50 -7.98 17.37
CA TYR A 72 -2.78 -7.11 16.25
C TYR A 72 -2.87 -7.91 14.94
N ASN A 73 -1.91 -8.80 14.67
CA ASN A 73 -1.92 -9.63 13.46
C ASN A 73 -3.14 -10.56 13.40
N ILE A 74 -3.52 -11.19 14.52
CA ILE A 74 -4.72 -12.02 14.60
C ILE A 74 -5.97 -11.19 14.28
N TYR A 75 -6.09 -10.01 14.89
CA TYR A 75 -7.19 -9.09 14.65
C TYR A 75 -7.28 -8.70 13.16
N CYS A 76 -6.18 -8.27 12.54
CA CYS A 76 -6.14 -7.85 11.15
C CYS A 76 -6.56 -8.97 10.20
N LEU A 77 -6.10 -10.21 10.43
CA LEU A 77 -6.50 -11.37 9.64
C LEU A 77 -8.00 -11.66 9.73
N GLU A 78 -8.56 -11.61 10.95
CA GLU A 78 -9.99 -11.83 11.15
C GLU A 78 -10.84 -10.72 10.56
N ASP A 79 -10.41 -9.47 10.73
CA ASP A 79 -11.11 -8.31 10.20
C ASP A 79 -11.12 -8.34 8.68
N VAL A 80 -9.97 -8.55 8.04
CA VAL A 80 -9.89 -8.64 6.58
C VAL A 80 -10.74 -9.78 6.03
N ARG A 81 -10.79 -10.95 6.67
CA ARG A 81 -11.70 -12.04 6.27
C ARG A 81 -13.18 -11.65 6.32
N ARG A 82 -13.55 -10.80 7.26
CA ARG A 82 -14.94 -10.31 7.39
C ARG A 82 -15.28 -9.25 6.36
N ILE A 83 -14.35 -8.34 6.05
CA ILE A 83 -14.62 -7.21 5.15
C ILE A 83 -14.35 -7.53 3.67
N ALA A 84 -13.44 -8.45 3.36
CA ALA A 84 -13.08 -8.80 1.98
C ALA A 84 -14.28 -9.12 1.07
N PRO A 85 -15.31 -9.87 1.50
CA PRO A 85 -16.48 -10.13 0.68
C PRO A 85 -17.28 -8.89 0.27
N TYR A 86 -17.25 -7.81 1.06
CA TYR A 86 -17.91 -6.54 0.69
C TYR A 86 -17.20 -5.81 -0.45
N TYR A 87 -15.98 -6.22 -0.75
CA TYR A 87 -15.14 -5.68 -1.81
C TYR A 87 -14.96 -6.66 -2.97
N ASP A 88 -15.71 -7.77 -2.99
CA ASP A 88 -15.56 -8.87 -3.98
C ASP A 88 -14.12 -9.44 -4.03
N VAL A 89 -13.42 -9.43 -2.91
CA VAL A 89 -12.06 -9.97 -2.75
C VAL A 89 -12.11 -11.27 -1.95
N SER A 90 -11.44 -12.30 -2.45
CA SER A 90 -11.27 -13.54 -1.70
C SER A 90 -10.06 -13.43 -0.77
N PHE A 91 -10.28 -13.70 0.52
CA PHE A 91 -9.20 -13.77 1.50
C PHE A 91 -9.46 -14.92 2.47
N SER A 92 -8.63 -15.97 2.39
CA SER A 92 -8.78 -17.20 3.18
C SER A 92 -7.61 -17.50 4.11
N ALA A 93 -6.59 -16.65 4.16
CA ALA A 93 -5.41 -16.89 5.00
C ALA A 93 -5.78 -16.88 6.50
N HIS A 94 -5.19 -17.84 7.24
CA HIS A 94 -5.36 -17.99 8.69
C HIS A 94 -4.11 -17.59 9.48
N SER A 95 -3.02 -17.30 8.80
CA SER A 95 -1.74 -16.86 9.37
C SER A 95 -1.07 -15.86 8.46
N CYS A 96 -0.21 -15.03 9.03
CA CYS A 96 0.67 -14.19 8.23
C CYS A 96 1.60 -15.03 7.36
N PRO A 97 2.02 -14.53 6.20
CA PRO A 97 3.01 -15.19 5.34
C PRO A 97 4.33 -15.45 6.07
N SER A 98 5.03 -16.51 5.65
CA SER A 98 6.37 -16.78 6.18
C SER A 98 7.36 -15.69 5.80
N LYS A 99 8.42 -15.52 6.61
CA LYS A 99 9.48 -14.54 6.34
C LYS A 99 10.14 -14.75 4.98
N ASP A 100 10.31 -16.01 4.57
CA ASP A 100 10.94 -16.35 3.27
C ASP A 100 10.07 -15.89 2.10
N LEU A 101 8.77 -16.15 2.15
CA LEU A 101 7.82 -15.70 1.12
C LEU A 101 7.70 -14.17 1.11
N THR A 102 7.65 -13.54 2.29
CA THR A 102 7.66 -12.07 2.43
C THR A 102 8.92 -11.46 1.81
N THR A 103 10.09 -12.09 2.03
CA THR A 103 11.34 -11.65 1.42
C THR A 103 11.31 -11.75 -0.11
N LYS A 104 10.78 -12.85 -0.66
CA LYS A 104 10.59 -13.02 -2.12
C LYS A 104 9.68 -11.92 -2.67
N ALA A 105 8.50 -11.70 -2.06
CA ALA A 105 7.55 -10.67 -2.47
C ALA A 105 8.17 -9.26 -2.46
N ASN A 106 8.91 -8.92 -1.42
CA ASN A 106 9.63 -7.64 -1.32
C ASN A 106 10.66 -7.47 -2.43
N ARG A 107 11.42 -8.52 -2.77
CA ARG A 107 12.40 -8.47 -3.87
C ARG A 107 11.74 -8.27 -5.23
N ILE A 108 10.61 -8.93 -5.47
CA ILE A 108 9.84 -8.78 -6.70
C ILE A 108 9.32 -7.35 -6.82
N LEU A 109 8.54 -6.88 -5.84
CA LEU A 109 7.92 -5.55 -5.91
C LEU A 109 8.94 -4.41 -5.89
N SER A 110 10.12 -4.64 -5.33
CA SER A 110 11.22 -3.67 -5.40
C SER A 110 11.77 -3.49 -6.81
N ALA A 111 11.63 -4.49 -7.68
CA ALA A 111 12.07 -4.43 -9.08
C ALA A 111 11.00 -3.88 -10.02
N VAL A 112 9.73 -3.89 -9.61
CA VAL A 112 8.60 -3.51 -10.45
C VAL A 112 8.56 -1.99 -10.65
N GLN A 113 8.34 -1.56 -11.88
CA GLN A 113 8.13 -0.15 -12.23
C GLN A 113 6.75 0.31 -11.74
N GLU A 114 6.62 1.59 -11.41
CA GLU A 114 5.37 2.20 -10.94
C GLU A 114 4.17 1.91 -11.86
N ALA A 115 4.39 1.89 -13.17
CA ALA A 115 3.34 1.63 -14.16
C ALA A 115 2.70 0.24 -14.00
N ASN A 116 3.48 -0.76 -13.63
CA ASN A 116 3.06 -2.16 -13.53
C ASN A 116 2.77 -2.59 -12.09
N PHE A 117 2.91 -1.67 -11.12
CA PHE A 117 2.84 -2.02 -9.70
C PHE A 117 1.48 -2.60 -9.29
N GLY A 118 0.38 -2.12 -9.85
CA GLY A 118 -0.96 -2.64 -9.54
C GLY A 118 -1.13 -4.07 -10.05
N GLU A 119 -0.79 -4.34 -11.32
CA GLU A 119 -0.94 -5.66 -11.95
C GLU A 119 -0.05 -6.71 -11.26
N VAL A 120 1.26 -6.46 -11.23
CA VAL A 120 2.22 -7.40 -10.60
C VAL A 120 1.98 -7.50 -9.10
N GLY A 121 1.62 -6.41 -8.45
CA GLY A 121 1.31 -6.39 -7.01
C GLY A 121 0.13 -7.28 -6.64
N LYS A 122 -0.92 -7.36 -7.47
CA LYS A 122 -2.05 -8.29 -7.28
C LYS A 122 -1.58 -9.73 -7.34
N GLU A 123 -0.78 -10.07 -8.35
CA GLU A 123 -0.27 -11.44 -8.54
C GLU A 123 0.65 -11.85 -7.38
N VAL A 124 1.60 -10.99 -7.02
CA VAL A 124 2.49 -11.20 -5.86
C VAL A 124 1.69 -11.38 -4.58
N SER A 125 0.71 -10.51 -4.36
CA SER A 125 -0.11 -10.54 -3.15
C SER A 125 -0.97 -11.81 -3.08
N ALA A 126 -1.58 -12.24 -4.19
CA ALA A 126 -2.34 -13.48 -4.25
C ALA A 126 -1.46 -14.69 -3.96
N ALA A 127 -0.27 -14.79 -4.60
CA ALA A 127 0.68 -15.87 -4.38
C ALA A 127 1.20 -15.90 -2.93
N LEU A 128 1.52 -14.73 -2.38
CA LEU A 128 2.01 -14.60 -1.00
C LEU A 128 0.99 -15.10 0.03
N TRP A 129 -0.26 -14.64 -0.07
CA TRP A 129 -1.32 -14.96 0.89
C TRP A 129 -1.92 -16.35 0.71
N SER A 130 -1.72 -16.99 -0.44
CA SER A 130 -2.03 -18.42 -0.67
C SER A 130 -0.85 -19.37 -0.44
N ALA A 131 0.32 -18.83 -0.08
CA ALA A 131 1.59 -19.56 0.06
C ALA A 131 1.99 -20.31 -1.24
N ASP A 132 1.67 -19.74 -2.40
CA ASP A 132 2.08 -20.27 -3.71
C ASP A 132 3.54 -19.88 -4.01
N GLU A 133 4.46 -20.66 -3.46
CA GLU A 133 5.90 -20.46 -3.63
C GLU A 133 6.33 -20.59 -5.10
N ALA A 134 5.70 -21.49 -5.86
CA ALA A 134 6.05 -21.72 -7.26
C ALA A 134 5.74 -20.47 -8.12
N CYS A 135 4.62 -19.81 -7.87
CA CYS A 135 4.27 -18.55 -8.52
C CYS A 135 5.29 -17.45 -8.16
N LEU A 136 5.63 -17.28 -6.87
CA LEU A 136 6.64 -16.31 -6.44
C LEU A 136 8.02 -16.59 -7.05
N ASP A 137 8.44 -17.86 -7.17
CA ASP A 137 9.70 -18.22 -7.81
C ASP A 137 9.68 -17.96 -9.33
N GLY A 138 8.52 -18.06 -9.95
CA GLY A 138 8.30 -17.64 -11.34
C GLY A 138 8.51 -16.13 -11.52
N LEU A 139 7.85 -15.34 -10.69
CA LEU A 139 7.94 -13.87 -10.71
C LEU A 139 9.35 -13.36 -10.35
N LEU A 140 10.08 -14.05 -9.47
CA LEU A 140 11.47 -13.74 -9.15
C LEU A 140 12.42 -13.87 -10.35
N LYS A 141 12.11 -14.68 -11.33
CA LYS A 141 12.93 -14.81 -12.57
C LYS A 141 12.74 -13.61 -13.49
N GLU A 142 11.58 -12.97 -13.44
CA GLU A 142 11.23 -11.82 -14.24
C GLU A 142 11.55 -10.50 -13.54
N TYR A 143 11.17 -10.41 -12.26
CA TYR A 143 11.32 -9.22 -11.43
C TYR A 143 12.13 -9.56 -10.20
N SER A 144 13.37 -9.11 -10.09
CA SER A 144 14.07 -9.22 -8.82
C SER A 144 15.21 -8.23 -8.66
N VAL A 145 15.40 -7.82 -7.43
CA VAL A 145 16.63 -7.17 -6.96
C VAL A 145 17.29 -8.03 -5.89
N SER A 146 18.50 -7.67 -5.48
CA SER A 146 19.10 -8.34 -4.33
C SER A 146 18.28 -8.09 -3.06
N GLU A 147 18.37 -8.99 -2.08
CA GLU A 147 17.68 -8.81 -0.79
C GLU A 147 18.14 -7.52 -0.12
N LYS A 148 19.42 -7.18 -0.23
CA LYS A 148 20.00 -5.95 0.33
C LYS A 148 19.34 -4.70 -0.29
N ASP A 149 19.15 -4.69 -1.61
CA ASP A 149 18.53 -3.56 -2.31
C ASP A 149 17.05 -3.44 -1.97
N ALA A 150 16.35 -4.57 -1.88
CA ALA A 150 14.95 -4.59 -1.43
C ALA A 150 14.80 -4.04 0.01
N GLN A 151 15.66 -4.48 0.92
CA GLN A 151 15.69 -3.97 2.29
C GLN A 151 16.03 -2.47 2.34
N GLN A 152 16.93 -1.99 1.46
CA GLN A 152 17.23 -0.56 1.39
C GLN A 152 16.01 0.22 0.91
N LYS A 153 15.32 -0.24 -0.14
CA LYS A 153 14.10 0.40 -0.64
C LYS A 153 12.99 0.48 0.42
N ILE A 154 12.86 -0.57 1.23
CA ILE A 154 11.91 -0.58 2.37
C ILE A 154 12.32 0.41 3.45
N ARG A 155 13.61 0.51 3.81
CA ARG A 155 14.07 1.53 4.77
C ARG A 155 13.81 2.94 4.28
N ASP A 156 14.08 3.21 3.01
CA ASP A 156 13.80 4.51 2.40
C ASP A 156 12.29 4.81 2.43
N GLY A 157 11.47 3.81 2.12
CA GLY A 157 10.02 3.91 2.20
C GLY A 157 9.50 4.16 3.63
N ASN A 158 10.07 3.49 4.62
CA ASN A 158 9.75 3.74 6.02
C ASN A 158 10.09 5.18 6.41
N SER A 159 11.26 5.70 5.99
CA SER A 159 11.64 7.10 6.26
C SER A 159 10.64 8.09 5.66
N ILE A 160 10.21 7.85 4.40
CA ILE A 160 9.19 8.69 3.74
C ILE A 160 7.85 8.62 4.50
N ARG A 161 7.43 7.44 4.95
CA ARG A 161 6.21 7.25 5.73
C ARG A 161 6.28 7.97 7.08
N ASP A 162 7.41 7.82 7.79
CA ASP A 162 7.63 8.42 9.11
C ASP A 162 7.66 9.96 9.02
N GLU A 163 8.18 10.55 7.93
CA GLU A 163 8.08 12.00 7.64
C GLU A 163 6.64 12.49 7.47
N LYS A 164 5.69 11.58 7.24
CA LYS A 164 4.25 11.89 7.15
C LYS A 164 3.53 11.62 8.47
N ASP A 165 4.25 11.42 9.58
CA ASP A 165 3.71 11.09 10.90
C ASP A 165 2.80 9.84 10.86
N TYR A 166 3.18 8.85 10.05
CA TYR A 166 2.42 7.63 9.86
C TYR A 166 3.26 6.36 10.01
N TYR A 167 2.62 5.21 10.29
CA TYR A 167 3.35 4.00 10.69
C TYR A 167 2.79 2.66 10.18
N PHE A 168 1.64 2.63 9.51
CA PHE A 168 1.09 1.41 8.92
C PHE A 168 1.34 1.31 7.40
N GLY A 169 1.04 0.14 6.82
CA GLY A 169 0.85 -0.06 5.39
C GLY A 169 -0.58 0.29 4.94
N SER A 170 -0.90 -0.02 3.70
CA SER A 170 -2.24 0.18 3.12
C SER A 170 -2.77 1.61 3.21
N ALA A 171 -1.92 2.61 3.04
CA ALA A 171 -2.31 4.00 3.19
C ALA A 171 -1.96 4.83 1.96
N PHE A 172 -2.83 5.79 1.66
CA PHE A 172 -2.60 6.81 0.65
C PHE A 172 -2.32 8.15 1.32
N TYR A 173 -1.42 8.93 0.74
CA TYR A 173 -1.13 10.27 1.18
C TYR A 173 -1.25 11.24 0.01
N TYR A 174 -2.04 12.29 0.19
CA TYR A 174 -2.27 13.32 -0.80
C TYR A 174 -2.44 14.68 -0.13
N GLU A 175 -1.65 15.68 -0.54
CA GLU A 175 -1.73 17.06 -0.11
C GLU A 175 -1.93 17.23 1.43
N ASN A 176 -1.03 16.63 2.21
CA ASN A 176 -1.03 16.63 3.68
C ASN A 176 -2.21 15.89 4.34
N GLU A 177 -2.90 15.04 3.61
CA GLU A 177 -3.96 14.20 4.13
C GLU A 177 -3.62 12.73 3.96
N LEU A 178 -3.99 11.92 4.96
CA LEU A 178 -3.79 10.49 4.98
C LEU A 178 -5.11 9.75 4.91
N TYR A 179 -5.16 8.69 4.08
CA TYR A 179 -6.32 7.84 3.86
C TYR A 179 -5.90 6.39 4.07
N TRP A 180 -6.26 5.81 5.20
CA TRP A 180 -5.83 4.47 5.57
C TRP A 180 -6.87 3.42 5.17
N GLY A 181 -6.41 2.41 4.44
CA GLY A 181 -7.20 1.25 4.06
C GLY A 181 -8.15 1.49 2.88
N VAL A 182 -8.72 0.41 2.41
CA VAL A 182 -9.66 0.41 1.28
C VAL A 182 -10.96 1.15 1.62
N ASP A 183 -11.34 1.18 2.88
CA ASP A 183 -12.54 1.84 3.39
C ASP A 183 -12.46 3.37 3.40
N ARG A 184 -11.25 3.94 3.29
CA ARG A 184 -11.03 5.38 3.14
C ARG A 184 -10.77 5.84 1.71
N LEU A 185 -10.61 4.89 0.79
CA LEU A 185 -10.29 5.21 -0.61
C LEU A 185 -11.32 6.15 -1.24
N HIS A 186 -12.62 5.96 -0.96
CA HIS A 186 -13.68 6.81 -1.48
C HIS A 186 -13.60 8.29 -1.04
N TYR A 187 -12.97 8.59 0.11
CA TYR A 187 -12.71 9.96 0.52
C TYR A 187 -11.59 10.61 -0.31
N LEU A 188 -10.54 9.84 -0.62
CA LEU A 188 -9.49 10.27 -1.53
C LEU A 188 -10.05 10.49 -2.94
N GLU A 189 -10.87 9.55 -3.45
CA GLU A 189 -11.53 9.67 -4.76
C GLU A 189 -12.37 10.95 -4.85
N ARG A 190 -13.16 11.25 -3.81
CA ARG A 190 -13.90 12.52 -3.75
C ARG A 190 -12.96 13.72 -3.74
N ARG A 191 -11.87 13.67 -2.97
CA ARG A 191 -10.89 14.75 -2.89
C ARG A 191 -10.18 15.04 -4.22
N LEU A 192 -9.94 14.00 -5.03
CA LEU A 192 -9.35 14.13 -6.36
C LEU A 192 -10.35 14.62 -7.43
N SER A 193 -11.63 14.61 -7.12
CA SER A 193 -12.72 15.05 -8.01
C SER A 193 -13.17 16.48 -7.75
N GLU A 194 -12.70 17.09 -6.65
CA GLU A 194 -12.94 18.50 -6.29
C GLU A 194 -12.01 19.43 -7.10
#